data_ca877248d71883c70b709a5dfaa1faff
#
_entry.id   ca877248d71883c70b709a5dfaa1faff
#
_cell.length_a   1.000
_cell.length_b   1.000
_cell.length_c   1.000
_cell.angle_alpha   90.00
_cell.angle_beta   90.00
_cell.angle_gamma   90.00
#
_symmetry.space_group_name_H-M   'P 1'
#
loop_
_entity.id
_entity.type
_entity.pdbx_description
1 polymer ?
#
loop_
_entity_poly.entity_id
_entity_poly.type
_entity_poly.pdbx_seq_one_letter_code
_entity_poly.pdbx_strand_id
1 'polypeptide(L)'
;TTNATSAASALCARMAAQIAAAYPSLRPETIRALIVHSAEWTPAMRTRYLPAAGTPTKTEYTNLIRHCGWGEPDLGRALWSAGNSLTLVVEDSVHPYKKEKGKSPASRDMNLHALPWPREELEALQAARVQMRVTLSYFVEPNPSARGAASKFYYPSHRLRFDVQRPLDASTADFVARVNAAAQREDEGDPVNPRDPDWYLGERQRHRGSL
;
A
#
# COMPACT_ATOMS: atom_id res chain seq x y z
N THR A 1 -14.35 -25.81 -14.25
CA THR A 1 -13.91 -24.74 -13.33
C THR A 1 -12.74 -25.26 -12.51
N THR A 2 -11.61 -24.57 -12.58
CA THR A 2 -10.39 -24.95 -11.88
C THR A 2 -10.34 -24.18 -10.56
N ASN A 3 -10.29 -24.88 -9.43
CA ASN A 3 -10.20 -24.27 -8.09
C ASN A 3 -8.77 -24.25 -7.54
N ALA A 4 -7.76 -24.27 -8.42
CA ALA A 4 -6.38 -24.39 -8.00
C ALA A 4 -5.66 -23.03 -7.98
N THR A 5 -4.89 -22.77 -6.93
CA THR A 5 -4.02 -21.59 -6.79
C THR A 5 -3.01 -21.50 -7.94
N SER A 6 -2.59 -22.63 -8.53
CA SER A 6 -1.73 -22.68 -9.72
C SER A 6 -2.35 -21.98 -10.93
N ALA A 7 -3.66 -22.18 -11.16
CA ALA A 7 -4.37 -21.48 -12.24
C ALA A 7 -4.45 -19.95 -11.97
N ALA A 8 -4.70 -19.55 -10.75
CA ALA A 8 -4.70 -18.14 -10.36
C ALA A 8 -3.33 -17.50 -10.55
N SER A 9 -2.24 -18.22 -10.22
CA SER A 9 -0.87 -17.74 -10.45
C SER A 9 -0.57 -17.56 -11.93
N ALA A 10 -1.01 -18.50 -12.79
CA ALA A 10 -0.82 -18.41 -14.24
C ALA A 10 -1.60 -17.22 -14.84
N LEU A 11 -2.84 -16.99 -14.39
CA LEU A 11 -3.63 -15.83 -14.80
C LEU A 11 -2.99 -14.51 -14.36
N CYS A 12 -2.49 -14.43 -13.12
CA CYS A 12 -1.77 -13.27 -12.63
C CYS A 12 -0.48 -13.00 -13.41
N ALA A 13 0.29 -14.05 -13.73
CA ALA A 13 1.51 -13.93 -14.54
C ALA A 13 1.19 -13.44 -15.96
N ARG A 14 0.10 -13.93 -16.57
CA ARG A 14 -0.39 -13.43 -17.85
C ARG A 14 -0.76 -11.96 -17.79
N MET A 15 -1.47 -11.54 -16.74
CA MET A 15 -1.85 -10.14 -16.52
C MET A 15 -0.61 -9.26 -16.38
N ALA A 16 0.38 -9.69 -15.58
CA ALA A 16 1.65 -8.99 -15.43
C ALA A 16 2.38 -8.81 -16.76
N ALA A 17 2.45 -9.86 -17.59
CA ALA A 17 3.05 -9.79 -18.91
C ALA A 17 2.33 -8.82 -19.86
N GLN A 18 1.00 -8.76 -19.80
CA GLN A 18 0.21 -7.83 -20.61
C GLN A 18 0.43 -6.36 -20.17
N ILE A 19 0.52 -6.10 -18.87
CA ILE A 19 0.85 -4.76 -18.35
C ILE A 19 2.28 -4.37 -18.74
N ALA A 20 3.25 -5.29 -18.60
CA ALA A 20 4.63 -5.03 -18.99
C ALA A 20 4.78 -4.78 -20.50
N ALA A 21 4.01 -5.46 -21.32
CA ALA A 21 4.00 -5.23 -22.78
C ALA A 21 3.40 -3.86 -23.14
N ALA A 22 2.36 -3.42 -22.43
CA ALA A 22 1.74 -2.11 -22.63
C ALA A 22 2.60 -0.94 -22.12
N TYR A 23 3.34 -1.17 -21.03
CA TYR A 23 4.16 -0.16 -20.34
C TYR A 23 5.56 -0.72 -20.06
N PRO A 24 6.44 -0.82 -21.08
CA PRO A 24 7.75 -1.47 -20.94
C PRO A 24 8.72 -0.75 -20.00
N SER A 25 8.48 0.52 -19.71
CA SER A 25 9.32 1.34 -18.83
C SER A 25 9.03 1.17 -17.35
N LEU A 26 7.90 0.54 -16.99
CA LEU A 26 7.53 0.37 -15.59
C LEU A 26 8.38 -0.70 -14.90
N ARG A 27 8.74 -0.44 -13.65
CA ARG A 27 9.46 -1.39 -12.82
C ARG A 27 8.56 -2.58 -12.43
N PRO A 28 9.12 -3.76 -12.14
CA PRO A 28 8.34 -4.93 -11.70
C PRO A 28 7.46 -4.65 -10.46
N GLU A 29 7.94 -3.80 -9.54
CA GLU A 29 7.19 -3.36 -8.36
C GLU A 29 5.93 -2.59 -8.76
N THR A 30 6.02 -1.75 -9.77
CA THR A 30 4.89 -0.96 -10.28
C THR A 30 3.87 -1.86 -10.99
N ILE A 31 4.32 -2.83 -11.77
CA ILE A 31 3.44 -3.83 -12.37
C ILE A 31 2.65 -4.58 -11.30
N ARG A 32 3.33 -5.02 -10.24
CA ARG A 32 2.68 -5.65 -9.08
C ARG A 32 1.70 -4.70 -8.39
N ALA A 33 2.09 -3.43 -8.22
CA ALA A 33 1.21 -2.41 -7.66
C ALA A 33 -0.07 -2.24 -8.48
N LEU A 34 0.02 -2.15 -9.80
CA LEU A 34 -1.12 -1.99 -10.69
C LEU A 34 -2.09 -3.18 -10.62
N ILE A 35 -1.58 -4.41 -10.52
CA ILE A 35 -2.41 -5.60 -10.33
C ILE A 35 -3.21 -5.49 -9.04
N VAL A 36 -2.57 -5.17 -7.92
CA VAL A 36 -3.23 -5.03 -6.61
C VAL A 36 -4.16 -3.82 -6.60
N HIS A 37 -3.73 -2.71 -7.19
CA HIS A 37 -4.50 -1.47 -7.25
C HIS A 37 -5.80 -1.62 -8.06
N SER A 38 -5.79 -2.46 -9.10
CA SER A 38 -6.97 -2.72 -9.92
C SER A 38 -7.99 -3.63 -9.25
N ALA A 39 -7.61 -4.33 -8.18
CA ALA A 39 -8.44 -5.35 -7.56
C ALA A 39 -9.66 -4.75 -6.84
N GLU A 40 -10.80 -5.42 -6.95
CA GLU A 40 -12.04 -5.06 -6.25
C GLU A 40 -12.71 -6.29 -5.66
N TRP A 41 -13.38 -6.09 -4.53
CA TRP A 41 -14.19 -7.15 -3.93
C TRP A 41 -15.46 -7.37 -4.73
N THR A 42 -15.64 -8.59 -5.18
CA THR A 42 -16.86 -9.01 -5.88
C THR A 42 -18.07 -8.96 -4.95
N PRO A 43 -19.31 -8.90 -5.49
CA PRO A 43 -20.52 -8.97 -4.65
C PRO A 43 -20.54 -10.19 -3.73
N ALA A 44 -20.09 -11.35 -4.22
CA ALA A 44 -20.02 -12.58 -3.43
C ALA A 44 -19.06 -12.48 -2.24
N MET A 45 -17.88 -11.86 -2.42
CA MET A 45 -16.93 -11.59 -1.34
C MET A 45 -17.53 -10.65 -0.30
N ARG A 46 -18.17 -9.57 -0.76
CA ARG A 46 -18.81 -8.60 0.13
C ARG A 46 -19.96 -9.24 0.94
N THR A 47 -20.85 -9.97 0.28
CA THR A 47 -21.97 -10.64 0.95
C THR A 47 -21.50 -11.66 1.99
N ARG A 48 -20.35 -12.30 1.75
CA ARG A 48 -19.86 -13.33 2.67
C ARG A 48 -19.21 -12.75 3.94
N TYR A 49 -18.58 -11.60 3.86
CA TYR A 49 -17.71 -11.08 4.93
C TYR A 49 -18.16 -9.75 5.51
N LEU A 50 -19.03 -9.03 4.83
CA LEU A 50 -19.57 -7.75 5.29
C LEU A 50 -21.05 -7.88 5.65
N PRO A 51 -21.54 -7.06 6.58
CA PRO A 51 -22.95 -7.09 6.97
C PRO A 51 -23.85 -6.65 5.82
N ALA A 52 -25.04 -7.21 5.76
CA ALA A 52 -26.04 -6.86 4.73
C ALA A 52 -26.56 -5.41 4.88
N ALA A 53 -26.51 -4.85 6.08
CA ALA A 53 -26.91 -3.48 6.37
C ALA A 53 -26.01 -2.85 7.45
N GLY A 54 -25.91 -1.53 7.42
CA GLY A 54 -25.07 -0.76 8.34
C GLY A 54 -23.64 -0.57 7.84
N THR A 55 -22.82 0.07 8.67
CA THR A 55 -21.38 0.34 8.35
C THR A 55 -20.55 -0.83 8.83
N PRO A 56 -19.76 -1.46 7.93
CA PRO A 56 -18.90 -2.56 8.33
C PRO A 56 -17.85 -2.13 9.37
N THR A 57 -17.59 -3.02 10.30
CA THR A 57 -16.57 -2.86 11.33
C THR A 57 -15.16 -3.12 10.78
N LYS A 58 -14.12 -2.63 11.48
CA LYS A 58 -12.73 -2.95 11.13
C LYS A 58 -12.43 -4.45 11.19
N THR A 59 -13.08 -5.18 12.07
CA THR A 59 -12.95 -6.65 12.18
C THR A 59 -13.49 -7.35 10.93
N GLU A 60 -14.62 -6.91 10.41
CA GLU A 60 -15.21 -7.47 9.19
C GLU A 60 -14.33 -7.17 7.97
N TYR A 61 -13.84 -5.94 7.82
CA TYR A 61 -12.86 -5.63 6.78
C TYR A 61 -11.56 -6.43 6.92
N THR A 62 -11.08 -6.62 8.14
CA THR A 62 -9.90 -7.46 8.39
C THR A 62 -10.12 -8.89 7.95
N ASN A 63 -11.29 -9.47 8.25
CA ASN A 63 -11.64 -10.81 7.83
C ASN A 63 -11.79 -10.93 6.32
N LEU A 64 -12.42 -9.95 5.68
CA LEU A 64 -12.53 -9.89 4.22
C LEU A 64 -11.13 -9.88 3.56
N ILE A 65 -10.24 -9.02 4.04
CA ILE A 65 -8.88 -8.91 3.48
C ILE A 65 -8.06 -10.19 3.74
N ARG A 66 -8.20 -10.81 4.91
CA ARG A 66 -7.47 -12.06 5.23
C ARG A 66 -7.85 -13.21 4.32
N HIS A 67 -9.09 -13.27 3.81
CA HIS A 67 -9.58 -14.36 2.98
C HIS A 67 -9.52 -14.05 1.48
N CYS A 68 -9.77 -12.80 1.11
CA CYS A 68 -9.95 -12.38 -0.27
C CYS A 68 -8.87 -11.38 -0.75
N GLY A 69 -7.92 -10.99 0.12
CA GLY A 69 -6.99 -9.92 -0.21
C GLY A 69 -7.77 -8.63 -0.56
N TRP A 70 -7.33 -7.94 -1.58
CA TRP A 70 -8.00 -6.73 -2.10
C TRP A 70 -9.04 -7.03 -3.18
N GLY A 71 -9.33 -8.33 -3.41
CA GLY A 71 -10.35 -8.78 -4.33
C GLY A 71 -9.79 -9.35 -5.63
N GLU A 72 -10.61 -9.31 -6.66
CA GLU A 72 -10.29 -9.79 -8.00
C GLU A 72 -9.62 -8.67 -8.81
N PRO A 73 -8.38 -8.88 -9.31
CA PRO A 73 -7.71 -7.90 -10.14
C PRO A 73 -8.34 -7.84 -11.54
N ASP A 74 -8.36 -6.65 -12.12
CA ASP A 74 -8.91 -6.40 -13.45
C ASP A 74 -7.87 -5.78 -14.37
N LEU A 75 -7.61 -6.41 -15.51
CA LEU A 75 -6.62 -5.96 -16.48
C LEU A 75 -6.97 -4.59 -17.08
N GLY A 76 -8.25 -4.39 -17.41
CA GLY A 76 -8.72 -3.13 -18.00
C GLY A 76 -8.46 -1.96 -17.06
N ARG A 77 -8.81 -2.12 -15.78
CA ARG A 77 -8.53 -1.09 -14.75
C ARG A 77 -7.03 -0.89 -14.54
N ALA A 78 -6.24 -1.96 -14.52
CA ALA A 78 -4.79 -1.84 -14.36
C ALA A 78 -4.14 -1.03 -15.48
N LEU A 79 -4.52 -1.30 -16.73
CA LEU A 79 -4.04 -0.54 -17.89
C LEU A 79 -4.58 0.89 -17.90
N TRP A 80 -5.85 1.07 -17.58
CA TRP A 80 -6.44 2.39 -17.46
C TRP A 80 -5.76 3.25 -16.39
N SER A 81 -5.50 2.68 -15.21
CA SER A 81 -4.86 3.39 -14.10
C SER A 81 -3.50 3.96 -14.46
N ALA A 82 -2.70 3.24 -15.23
CA ALA A 82 -1.39 3.72 -15.65
C ALA A 82 -1.43 4.92 -16.63
N GLY A 83 -2.53 5.06 -17.38
CA GLY A 83 -2.73 6.14 -18.36
C GLY A 83 -3.70 7.25 -17.93
N ASN A 84 -4.28 7.17 -16.73
CA ASN A 84 -5.33 8.08 -16.28
C ASN A 84 -4.77 9.25 -15.47
N SER A 85 -5.26 10.48 -15.75
CA SER A 85 -4.87 11.70 -15.04
C SER A 85 -5.20 11.73 -13.55
N LEU A 86 -6.16 10.90 -13.09
CA LEU A 86 -6.51 10.75 -11.67
C LEU A 86 -5.65 9.71 -10.92
N THR A 87 -4.71 9.08 -11.61
CA THR A 87 -3.79 8.12 -11.01
C THR A 87 -2.38 8.68 -11.04
N LEU A 88 -1.76 8.77 -9.86
CA LEU A 88 -0.34 9.09 -9.75
C LEU A 88 0.45 7.79 -9.60
N VAL A 89 1.41 7.58 -10.51
CA VAL A 89 2.41 6.52 -10.41
C VAL A 89 3.75 7.17 -10.10
N VAL A 90 4.36 6.78 -8.98
CA VAL A 90 5.70 7.25 -8.58
C VAL A 90 6.62 6.05 -8.42
N GLU A 91 7.75 6.09 -9.08
CA GLU A 91 8.81 5.11 -8.95
C GLU A 91 10.05 5.78 -8.36
N ASP A 92 10.50 5.29 -7.21
CA ASP A 92 11.64 5.85 -6.52
C ASP A 92 12.50 4.75 -5.91
N SER A 93 13.65 5.12 -5.39
CA SER A 93 14.56 4.24 -4.65
C SER A 93 14.88 4.87 -3.31
N VAL A 94 14.62 4.12 -2.24
CA VAL A 94 14.82 4.58 -0.87
C VAL A 94 16.02 3.85 -0.27
N HIS A 95 16.94 4.61 0.28
CA HIS A 95 18.06 4.08 1.06
C HIS A 95 17.74 4.30 2.55
N PRO A 96 17.18 3.30 3.24
CA PRO A 96 16.59 3.51 4.57
C PRO A 96 17.61 3.84 5.65
N TYR A 97 18.89 3.49 5.45
CA TYR A 97 19.94 3.69 6.44
C TYR A 97 21.12 4.46 5.90
N LYS A 98 21.70 5.29 6.74
CA LYS A 98 23.01 5.94 6.54
C LYS A 98 23.97 5.39 7.59
N LYS A 99 25.12 4.90 7.16
CA LYS A 99 26.20 4.49 8.05
C LYS A 99 27.36 5.46 7.93
N GLU A 100 27.68 6.14 9.00
CA GLU A 100 28.91 6.94 9.12
C GLU A 100 30.00 6.09 9.77
N LYS A 101 31.27 6.33 9.35
CA LYS A 101 32.42 5.59 9.88
C LYS A 101 32.51 5.77 11.40
N GLY A 102 32.48 4.68 12.15
CA GLY A 102 32.59 4.69 13.62
C GLY A 102 31.25 4.93 14.36
N LYS A 103 30.12 5.07 13.66
CA LYS A 103 28.79 5.24 14.28
C LYS A 103 27.87 4.07 13.97
N SER A 104 26.84 3.88 14.78
CA SER A 104 25.74 2.97 14.47
C SER A 104 24.95 3.48 13.26
N PRO A 105 24.36 2.57 12.45
CA PRO A 105 23.48 2.97 11.36
C PRO A 105 22.33 3.84 11.88
N ALA A 106 22.08 4.98 11.24
CA ALA A 106 20.96 5.84 11.51
C ALA A 106 19.94 5.79 10.37
N SER A 107 18.66 5.95 10.68
CA SER A 107 17.63 6.07 9.64
C SER A 107 17.87 7.33 8.80
N ARG A 108 17.54 7.24 7.51
CA ARG A 108 17.56 8.38 6.60
C ARG A 108 16.19 9.07 6.57
N ASP A 109 16.20 10.22 5.90
CA ASP A 109 14.99 11.00 5.70
C ASP A 109 13.95 10.24 4.85
N MET A 110 12.68 10.56 5.04
CA MET A 110 11.60 10.06 4.21
C MET A 110 11.54 10.78 2.87
N ASN A 111 11.05 10.10 1.83
CA ASN A 111 10.75 10.71 0.55
C ASN A 111 9.35 11.31 0.59
N LEU A 112 9.24 12.60 0.20
CA LEU A 112 7.97 13.31 0.07
C LEU A 112 7.63 13.45 -1.42
N HIS A 113 6.43 13.05 -1.77
CA HIS A 113 5.91 13.17 -3.14
C HIS A 113 4.70 14.08 -3.13
N ALA A 114 4.75 15.17 -3.92
CA ALA A 114 3.58 16.02 -4.15
C ALA A 114 2.57 15.27 -5.02
N LEU A 115 1.35 15.12 -4.52
CA LEU A 115 0.25 14.56 -5.29
C LEU A 115 -0.38 15.66 -6.16
N PRO A 116 -0.52 15.48 -7.47
CA PRO A 116 -1.25 16.39 -8.32
C PRO A 116 -2.75 16.20 -8.07
N TRP A 117 -3.26 16.82 -7.01
CA TRP A 117 -4.68 16.76 -6.70
C TRP A 117 -5.49 17.49 -7.78
N PRO A 118 -6.48 16.86 -8.37
CA PRO A 118 -7.44 17.52 -9.25
C PRO A 118 -8.41 18.34 -8.40
N ARG A 119 -7.92 19.49 -7.92
CA ARG A 119 -8.61 20.28 -6.89
C ARG A 119 -9.97 20.81 -7.39
N GLU A 120 -10.00 21.34 -8.61
CA GLU A 120 -11.22 21.90 -9.19
C GLU A 120 -12.30 20.82 -9.38
N GLU A 121 -11.89 19.63 -9.85
CA GLU A 121 -12.80 18.49 -10.03
C GLU A 121 -13.32 17.96 -8.69
N LEU A 122 -12.46 17.91 -7.66
CA LEU A 122 -12.88 17.48 -6.33
C LEU A 122 -13.80 18.49 -5.66
N GLU A 123 -13.54 19.79 -5.81
CA GLU A 123 -14.41 20.86 -5.31
C GLU A 123 -15.77 20.84 -6.03
N ALA A 124 -15.81 20.56 -7.33
CA ALA A 124 -17.05 20.43 -8.11
C ALA A 124 -17.92 19.25 -7.66
N LEU A 125 -17.34 18.19 -7.10
CA LEU A 125 -18.08 17.05 -6.56
C LEU A 125 -18.82 17.36 -5.25
N GLN A 126 -18.52 18.47 -4.58
CA GLN A 126 -19.15 18.92 -3.33
C GLN A 126 -19.26 17.81 -2.27
N ALA A 127 -20.49 17.42 -1.92
CA ALA A 127 -20.78 16.39 -0.92
C ALA A 127 -20.74 14.94 -1.46
N ALA A 128 -20.34 14.73 -2.71
CA ALA A 128 -20.21 13.38 -3.25
C ALA A 128 -19.12 12.62 -2.51
N ARG A 129 -19.39 11.33 -2.27
CA ARG A 129 -18.43 10.47 -1.60
C ARG A 129 -17.25 10.17 -2.52
N VAL A 130 -16.05 10.56 -2.10
CA VAL A 130 -14.80 10.31 -2.81
C VAL A 130 -13.99 9.27 -2.04
N GLN A 131 -13.34 8.37 -2.76
CA GLN A 131 -12.44 7.37 -2.20
C GLN A 131 -11.06 7.53 -2.78
N MET A 132 -10.06 7.61 -1.92
CA MET A 132 -8.65 7.52 -2.31
C MET A 132 -8.13 6.10 -2.08
N ARG A 133 -7.40 5.57 -3.05
CA ARG A 133 -6.69 4.31 -2.92
C ARG A 133 -5.19 4.55 -3.05
N VAL A 134 -4.42 4.05 -2.10
CA VAL A 134 -2.96 4.09 -2.14
C VAL A 134 -2.42 2.66 -2.15
N THR A 135 -1.51 2.38 -3.06
CA THR A 135 -0.84 1.09 -3.15
C THR A 135 0.67 1.32 -3.14
N LEU A 136 1.33 0.82 -2.10
CA LEU A 136 2.77 0.82 -1.98
C LEU A 136 3.31 -0.57 -2.32
N SER A 137 4.13 -0.65 -3.35
CA SER A 137 4.83 -1.88 -3.74
C SER A 137 6.33 -1.63 -3.74
N TYR A 138 7.08 -2.47 -3.08
CA TYR A 138 8.53 -2.32 -2.98
C TYR A 138 9.22 -3.68 -2.91
N PHE A 139 10.47 -3.68 -3.29
CA PHE A 139 11.38 -4.80 -3.11
C PHE A 139 12.43 -4.41 -2.08
N VAL A 140 12.75 -5.32 -1.18
CA VAL A 140 13.78 -5.14 -0.15
C VAL A 140 14.92 -6.08 -0.46
N GLU A 141 16.14 -5.54 -0.49
CA GLU A 141 17.33 -6.34 -0.71
C GLU A 141 17.50 -7.38 0.41
N PRO A 142 17.77 -8.66 0.06
CA PRO A 142 17.93 -9.71 1.06
C PRO A 142 19.14 -9.46 1.94
N ASN A 143 19.01 -9.80 3.21
CA ASN A 143 20.15 -9.77 4.12
C ASN A 143 21.16 -10.85 3.70
N PRO A 144 22.38 -10.49 3.26
CA PRO A 144 23.36 -11.43 2.75
C PRO A 144 24.05 -12.25 3.86
N SER A 145 23.75 -12.01 5.15
CA SER A 145 24.37 -12.73 6.24
C SER A 145 23.93 -14.20 6.29
N ALA A 146 24.86 -15.09 6.61
CA ALA A 146 24.59 -16.53 6.78
C ALA A 146 23.51 -16.81 7.86
N ARG A 147 23.37 -15.92 8.86
CA ARG A 147 22.29 -15.98 9.86
C ARG A 147 20.93 -15.64 9.25
N GLY A 148 20.86 -14.76 8.26
CA GLY A 148 19.64 -14.44 7.52
C GLY A 148 19.19 -15.61 6.63
N ALA A 149 20.15 -16.36 6.04
CA ALA A 149 19.85 -17.53 5.22
C ALA A 149 19.31 -18.73 6.04
N ALA A 150 19.69 -18.84 7.32
CA ALA A 150 19.23 -19.92 8.20
C ALA A 150 17.78 -19.76 8.68
N SER A 151 17.18 -18.58 8.57
CA SER A 151 15.81 -18.33 9.02
C SER A 151 15.03 -17.53 7.97
N LYS A 152 14.16 -18.21 7.25
CA LYS A 152 13.20 -17.60 6.32
C LYS A 152 12.23 -16.60 6.98
N PHE A 153 12.23 -16.49 8.30
CA PHE A 153 11.42 -15.55 9.07
C PHE A 153 12.16 -14.26 9.43
N TYR A 154 13.48 -14.19 9.21
CA TYR A 154 14.29 -12.97 9.43
C TYR A 154 14.32 -12.03 8.24
N TYR A 155 13.42 -12.19 7.35
CA TYR A 155 13.24 -11.39 6.17
C TYR A 155 11.92 -10.63 6.25
N PRO A 156 11.84 -9.39 5.94
CA PRO A 156 12.82 -8.44 5.36
C PRO A 156 13.64 -7.70 6.42
N SER A 157 14.79 -7.16 6.00
CA SER A 157 15.68 -6.35 6.84
C SER A 157 15.03 -5.05 7.33
N HIS A 158 14.05 -4.52 6.58
CA HIS A 158 13.27 -3.35 6.92
C HIS A 158 11.92 -3.36 6.17
N ARG A 159 11.04 -2.47 6.56
CA ARG A 159 9.71 -2.32 5.99
C ARG A 159 9.50 -0.85 5.60
N LEU A 160 8.98 -0.62 4.39
CA LEU A 160 8.49 0.69 3.99
C LEU A 160 7.04 0.85 4.41
N ARG A 161 6.67 2.08 4.70
CA ARG A 161 5.30 2.52 4.95
C ARG A 161 5.06 3.86 4.27
N PHE A 162 3.81 4.21 4.07
CA PHE A 162 3.43 5.52 3.58
C PHE A 162 2.52 6.22 4.58
N ASP A 163 2.50 7.52 4.52
CA ASP A 163 1.49 8.36 5.14
C ASP A 163 1.05 9.43 4.15
N VAL A 164 -0.09 10.05 4.41
CA VAL A 164 -0.68 11.08 3.55
C VAL A 164 -0.94 12.32 4.41
N GLN A 165 -0.63 13.50 3.87
CA GLN A 165 -0.97 14.75 4.51
C GLN A 165 -2.49 14.85 4.64
N ARG A 166 -2.97 15.14 5.84
CA ARG A 166 -4.39 15.22 6.18
C ARG A 166 -4.87 16.67 6.20
N PRO A 167 -6.17 16.93 6.12
CA PRO A 167 -6.71 18.28 6.23
C PRO A 167 -6.32 19.00 7.53
N LEU A 168 -6.04 18.25 8.61
CA LEU A 168 -5.62 18.81 9.90
C LEU A 168 -4.11 19.13 9.97
N ASP A 169 -3.32 18.65 9.03
CA ASP A 169 -1.90 19.02 8.90
C ASP A 169 -1.84 20.38 8.17
N ALA A 170 -1.75 21.48 8.91
CA ALA A 170 -1.81 22.84 8.38
C ALA A 170 -0.68 23.16 7.39
N SER A 171 0.46 22.46 7.52
CA SER A 171 1.62 22.61 6.66
C SER A 171 2.34 21.28 6.42
N THR A 172 3.22 21.25 5.42
CA THR A 172 4.11 20.11 5.20
C THR A 172 5.02 19.85 6.41
N ALA A 173 5.42 20.92 7.13
CA ALA A 173 6.22 20.78 8.36
C ALA A 173 5.43 20.06 9.48
N ASP A 174 4.16 20.40 9.67
CA ASP A 174 3.28 19.71 10.64
C ASP A 174 3.07 18.25 10.27
N PHE A 175 2.88 17.97 8.98
CA PHE A 175 2.80 16.61 8.47
C PHE A 175 4.07 15.80 8.79
N VAL A 176 5.25 16.33 8.48
CA VAL A 176 6.55 15.68 8.77
C VAL A 176 6.75 15.48 10.26
N ALA A 177 6.43 16.49 11.09
CA ALA A 177 6.51 16.37 12.55
C ALA A 177 5.60 15.26 13.09
N ARG A 178 4.35 15.16 12.58
CA ARG A 178 3.40 14.11 12.96
C ARG A 178 3.91 12.72 12.61
N VAL A 179 4.45 12.55 11.38
CA VAL A 179 4.96 11.25 10.92
C VAL A 179 6.19 10.83 11.72
N ASN A 180 7.11 11.77 12.01
CA ASN A 180 8.29 11.50 12.83
C ASN A 180 7.91 11.13 14.27
N ALA A 181 6.98 11.84 14.87
CA ALA A 181 6.49 11.54 16.23
C ALA A 181 5.80 10.16 16.29
N ALA A 182 5.09 9.77 15.24
CA ALA A 182 4.48 8.44 15.14
C ALA A 182 5.56 7.34 15.02
N ALA A 183 6.63 7.60 14.24
CA ALA A 183 7.75 6.68 14.10
C ALA A 183 8.49 6.47 15.42
N GLN A 184 8.79 7.54 16.16
CA GLN A 184 9.44 7.46 17.47
C GLN A 184 8.63 6.64 18.48
N ARG A 185 7.32 6.89 18.57
CA ARG A 185 6.42 6.11 19.46
C ARG A 185 6.42 4.61 19.12
N GLU A 186 6.47 4.27 17.85
CA GLU A 186 6.55 2.86 17.42
C GLU A 186 7.89 2.22 17.83
N ASP A 187 9.01 2.95 17.70
CA ASP A 187 10.34 2.49 18.12
C ASP A 187 10.43 2.31 19.65
N GLU A 188 9.73 3.14 20.41
CA GLU A 188 9.61 3.07 21.87
C GLU A 188 8.64 1.97 22.35
N GLY A 189 7.93 1.33 21.41
CA GLY A 189 6.99 0.25 21.72
C GLY A 189 5.64 0.70 22.23
N ASP A 190 5.30 1.98 22.08
CA ASP A 190 4.01 2.52 22.45
C ASP A 190 2.87 1.89 21.63
N PRO A 191 1.71 1.66 22.25
CA PRO A 191 0.58 1.08 21.56
C PRO A 191 0.10 2.00 20.44
N VAL A 192 0.23 1.52 19.20
CA VAL A 192 -0.29 2.20 18.01
C VAL A 192 -1.80 2.37 18.15
N ASN A 193 -2.32 3.58 17.90
CA ASN A 193 -3.75 3.86 17.95
C ASN A 193 -4.49 2.92 16.96
N PRO A 194 -5.37 2.02 17.43
CA PRO A 194 -6.07 1.09 16.56
C PRO A 194 -7.15 1.76 15.72
N ARG A 195 -7.48 3.03 15.98
CA ARG A 195 -8.54 3.77 15.32
C ARG A 195 -7.96 4.84 14.41
N ASP A 196 -8.23 4.69 13.12
CA ASP A 196 -7.98 5.71 12.12
C ASP A 196 -9.31 5.96 11.38
N PRO A 197 -9.95 7.12 11.55
CA PRO A 197 -11.25 7.39 10.96
C PRO A 197 -11.22 7.49 9.43
N ASP A 198 -10.06 7.84 8.87
CA ASP A 198 -9.89 8.12 7.45
C ASP A 198 -9.61 6.85 6.63
N TRP A 199 -9.23 5.74 7.29
CA TRP A 199 -8.85 4.50 6.63
C TRP A 199 -9.73 3.31 7.04
N TYR A 200 -10.02 2.41 6.10
CA TYR A 200 -10.75 1.16 6.38
C TYR A 200 -10.08 0.33 7.48
N LEU A 201 -8.74 0.28 7.45
CA LEU A 201 -7.94 -0.42 8.44
C LEU A 201 -7.28 0.56 9.40
N GLY A 202 -7.10 0.14 10.64
CA GLY A 202 -6.30 0.91 11.59
C GLY A 202 -4.83 1.00 11.18
N GLU A 203 -4.11 1.95 11.75
CA GLU A 203 -2.71 2.25 11.46
C GLU A 203 -1.82 1.00 11.49
N ARG A 204 -1.99 0.14 12.49
CA ARG A 204 -1.21 -1.10 12.64
C ARG A 204 -1.33 -2.04 11.44
N GLN A 205 -2.51 -2.17 10.83
CA GLN A 205 -2.72 -3.04 9.68
C GLN A 205 -2.29 -2.38 8.38
N ARG A 206 -2.52 -1.07 8.26
CA ARG A 206 -2.03 -0.27 7.14
C ARG A 206 -0.52 -0.37 6.99
N HIS A 207 0.22 -0.39 8.11
CA HIS A 207 1.68 -0.48 8.11
C HIS A 207 2.21 -1.90 7.91
N ARG A 208 1.39 -2.93 8.02
CA ARG A 208 1.80 -4.32 7.80
C ARG A 208 1.83 -4.74 6.32
N GLY A 209 1.39 -3.88 5.44
CA GLY A 209 1.20 -4.18 4.03
C GLY A 209 -0.10 -4.94 3.77
N SER A 210 -0.39 -5.21 2.52
CA SER A 210 -1.47 -6.13 2.15
C SER A 210 -1.04 -7.54 2.56
N LEU A 211 -1.64 -8.04 3.58
CA LEU A 211 -1.60 -9.47 3.87
C LEU A 211 -2.61 -10.16 2.97
#